data_f4bcea345e9c49fe7e3cb1f0f2b92797
#
_entry.id   f4bcea345e9c49fe7e3cb1f0f2b92797
#
_cell.length_a   1.000
_cell.length_b   1.000
_cell.length_c   1.000
_cell.angle_alpha   90.00
_cell.angle_beta   90.00
_cell.angle_gamma   90.00
#
_symmetry.space_group_name_H-M   'P 1'
#
loop_
_entity.id
_entity.type
_entity.pdbx_description
1 polymer ?
#
loop_
_entity_poly.entity_id
_entity_poly.type
_entity_poly.pdbx_seq_one_letter_code
_entity_poly.pdbx_strand_id
1 'polypeptide(L)'
;PRYFQSDEKMVLKVLKMKKLFAVLLAVLFTAGVLLGCGKAPSTELNQAKQQAVEQVTKAAQKGLDKLQDTQQVPVKVEEGRAYTGKAEVALYIHTFHKLPGNFITKREAERLGWKRKGTLDEVAPGKSIGGDRYGNYEGRLPQKEGRSWKECDIGYQGGSRDARRIVYSNDGLVYYTDDHYQSFTRLY
;
A
#
# COMPACT_ATOMS: atom_id res chain seq x y z
N PRO A 1 20.30 -12.47 -22.11
CA PRO A 1 19.23 -13.48 -22.03
C PRO A 1 19.11 -14.20 -20.68
N ARG A 2 19.83 -13.83 -19.61
CA ARG A 2 19.70 -14.48 -18.28
C ARG A 2 18.71 -13.81 -17.33
N TYR A 3 18.17 -12.66 -17.67
CA TYR A 3 17.23 -11.91 -16.83
C TYR A 3 15.78 -12.43 -16.90
N PHE A 4 15.40 -13.06 -18.00
CA PHE A 4 14.02 -13.53 -18.23
C PHE A 4 13.68 -14.84 -17.50
N GLN A 5 14.65 -15.61 -17.05
CA GLN A 5 14.45 -16.94 -16.42
C GLN A 5 14.21 -16.86 -14.90
N SER A 6 14.47 -15.70 -14.29
CA SER A 6 14.24 -15.45 -12.86
C SER A 6 12.75 -15.22 -12.55
N ASP A 7 12.03 -14.51 -13.42
CA ASP A 7 10.64 -14.10 -13.18
C ASP A 7 9.66 -15.26 -13.34
N GLU A 8 9.89 -16.18 -14.28
CA GLU A 8 9.05 -17.38 -14.44
C GLU A 8 9.08 -18.31 -13.22
N LYS A 9 10.25 -18.50 -12.63
CA LYS A 9 10.40 -19.35 -11.43
C LYS A 9 9.72 -18.72 -10.22
N MET A 10 9.73 -17.39 -10.12
CA MET A 10 9.08 -16.66 -9.03
C MET A 10 7.55 -16.68 -9.17
N VAL A 11 7.04 -16.47 -10.38
CA VAL A 11 5.59 -16.56 -10.68
C VAL A 11 5.08 -17.99 -10.43
N LEU A 12 5.83 -19.01 -10.82
CA LEU A 12 5.47 -20.41 -10.60
C LEU A 12 5.47 -20.78 -9.11
N LYS A 13 6.37 -20.20 -8.31
CA LYS A 13 6.43 -20.40 -6.86
C LYS A 13 5.24 -19.77 -6.14
N VAL A 14 4.84 -18.56 -6.55
CA VAL A 14 3.66 -17.87 -6.03
C VAL A 14 2.36 -18.61 -6.41
N LEU A 15 2.28 -19.15 -7.63
CA LEU A 15 1.13 -19.92 -8.08
C LEU A 15 1.00 -21.26 -7.33
N LYS A 16 2.12 -21.94 -7.04
CA LYS A 16 2.14 -23.15 -6.20
C LYS A 16 1.71 -22.87 -4.76
N MET A 17 2.14 -21.73 -4.17
CA MET A 17 1.71 -21.34 -2.83
C MET A 17 0.23 -21.03 -2.76
N LYS A 18 -0.34 -20.33 -3.76
CA LYS A 18 -1.79 -20.06 -3.83
C LYS A 18 -2.62 -21.35 -3.94
N LYS A 19 -2.14 -22.34 -4.71
CA LYS A 19 -2.80 -23.67 -4.80
C LYS A 19 -2.70 -24.44 -3.48
N LEU A 20 -1.57 -24.40 -2.78
CA LEU A 20 -1.41 -25.03 -1.47
C LEU A 20 -2.33 -24.41 -0.42
N PHE A 21 -2.51 -23.09 -0.45
CA PHE A 21 -3.41 -22.35 0.46
C PHE A 21 -4.89 -22.70 0.22
N ALA A 22 -5.29 -22.82 -1.06
CA ALA A 22 -6.65 -23.21 -1.42
C ALA A 22 -6.96 -24.67 -0.97
N VAL A 23 -6.00 -25.58 -1.05
CA VAL A 23 -6.15 -26.96 -0.59
C VAL A 23 -6.23 -27.02 0.94
N LEU A 24 -5.45 -26.21 1.66
CA LEU A 24 -5.49 -26.15 3.13
C LEU A 24 -6.83 -25.61 3.64
N LEU A 25 -7.40 -24.60 2.96
CA LEU A 25 -8.73 -24.07 3.28
C LEU A 25 -9.84 -25.08 3.00
N ALA A 26 -9.74 -25.87 1.92
CA ALA A 26 -10.69 -26.91 1.57
C ALA A 26 -10.69 -28.05 2.59
N VAL A 27 -9.53 -28.45 3.11
CA VAL A 27 -9.41 -29.50 4.14
C VAL A 27 -10.01 -29.07 5.48
N LEU A 28 -9.88 -27.79 5.85
CA LEU A 28 -10.51 -27.24 7.05
C LEU A 28 -12.04 -27.17 6.94
N PHE A 29 -12.58 -26.98 5.73
CA PHE A 29 -14.03 -26.91 5.50
C PHE A 29 -14.70 -28.32 5.49
N THR A 30 -13.99 -29.35 5.03
CA THR A 30 -14.53 -30.72 4.96
C THR A 30 -14.50 -31.45 6.32
N ALA A 31 -13.62 -31.06 7.23
CA ALA A 31 -13.58 -31.62 8.60
C ALA A 31 -14.76 -31.14 9.48
N GLY A 32 -15.44 -30.06 9.10
CA GLY A 32 -16.59 -29.51 9.85
C GLY A 32 -17.95 -30.13 9.52
N VAL A 33 -18.09 -30.90 8.42
CA VAL A 33 -19.40 -31.37 7.92
C VAL A 33 -19.70 -32.82 8.26
N LEU A 34 -18.75 -33.63 8.76
CA LEU A 34 -18.92 -35.06 9.01
C LEU A 34 -19.30 -35.44 10.48
N LEU A 35 -19.68 -34.46 11.31
CA LEU A 35 -20.19 -34.74 12.67
C LEU A 35 -21.60 -34.17 12.88
N GLY A 36 -22.53 -34.57 12.03
CA GLY A 36 -23.95 -34.36 12.20
C GLY A 36 -24.63 -35.67 12.57
N CYS A 37 -24.88 -35.90 13.81
CA CYS A 37 -26.05 -36.50 14.45
C CYS A 37 -25.68 -37.05 15.83
N GLY A 38 -26.25 -36.45 16.87
CA GLY A 38 -26.34 -37.07 18.16
C GLY A 38 -25.78 -36.29 19.34
N LYS A 39 -26.68 -35.68 20.12
CA LYS A 39 -26.50 -34.97 21.41
C LYS A 39 -25.78 -33.61 21.33
N ALA A 40 -26.47 -32.59 21.87
CA ALA A 40 -25.92 -31.25 22.04
C ALA A 40 -24.55 -31.30 22.74
N PRO A 41 -23.49 -30.75 22.13
CA PRO A 41 -22.19 -30.70 22.78
C PRO A 41 -22.25 -29.77 23.97
N SER A 42 -21.65 -30.18 25.08
CA SER A 42 -21.54 -29.38 26.30
C SER A 42 -20.85 -28.03 26.00
N THR A 43 -21.29 -27.00 26.69
CA THR A 43 -20.78 -25.64 26.54
C THR A 43 -19.23 -25.55 26.63
N GLU A 44 -18.63 -26.41 27.46
CA GLU A 44 -17.19 -26.53 27.66
C GLU A 44 -16.43 -26.97 26.39
N LEU A 45 -16.97 -27.93 25.63
CA LEU A 45 -16.34 -28.40 24.39
C LEU A 45 -16.36 -27.34 23.29
N ASN A 46 -17.39 -26.51 23.23
CA ASN A 46 -17.49 -25.41 22.29
C ASN A 46 -16.53 -24.28 22.66
N GLN A 47 -16.37 -23.96 23.94
CA GLN A 47 -15.40 -22.97 24.40
C GLN A 47 -13.95 -23.41 24.13
N ALA A 48 -13.61 -24.66 24.38
CA ALA A 48 -12.29 -25.21 24.08
C ALA A 48 -11.96 -25.18 22.58
N LYS A 49 -12.95 -25.50 21.72
CA LYS A 49 -12.79 -25.38 20.26
C LYS A 49 -12.59 -23.94 19.79
N GLN A 50 -13.33 -22.99 20.34
CA GLN A 50 -13.18 -21.57 20.00
C GLN A 50 -11.82 -21.03 20.43
N GLN A 51 -11.35 -21.37 21.63
CA GLN A 51 -10.00 -20.97 22.09
C GLN A 51 -8.88 -21.56 21.23
N ALA A 52 -9.00 -22.82 20.82
CA ALA A 52 -8.03 -23.46 19.94
C ALA A 52 -7.98 -22.81 18.56
N VAL A 53 -9.14 -22.50 17.98
CA VAL A 53 -9.23 -21.78 16.69
C VAL A 53 -8.61 -20.40 16.79
N GLU A 54 -8.88 -19.65 17.86
CA GLU A 54 -8.31 -18.32 18.06
C GLU A 54 -6.78 -18.36 18.23
N GLN A 55 -6.24 -19.32 18.95
CA GLN A 55 -4.79 -19.49 19.09
C GLN A 55 -4.11 -19.83 17.77
N VAL A 56 -4.71 -20.72 16.96
CA VAL A 56 -4.19 -21.08 15.63
C VAL A 56 -4.26 -19.87 14.69
N THR A 57 -5.34 -19.11 14.73
CA THR A 57 -5.50 -17.91 13.91
C THR A 57 -4.46 -16.83 14.26
N LYS A 58 -4.24 -16.57 15.55
CA LYS A 58 -3.21 -15.65 16.03
C LYS A 58 -1.79 -16.12 15.67
N ALA A 59 -1.51 -17.40 15.75
CA ALA A 59 -0.21 -17.96 15.37
C ALA A 59 0.01 -17.88 13.85
N ALA A 60 -1.02 -18.16 13.06
CA ALA A 60 -0.97 -18.05 11.61
C ALA A 60 -0.78 -16.57 11.17
N GLN A 61 -1.49 -15.63 11.81
CA GLN A 61 -1.34 -14.19 11.53
C GLN A 61 0.08 -13.71 11.85
N LYS A 62 0.61 -14.08 13.02
CA LYS A 62 1.99 -13.74 13.40
C LYS A 62 3.04 -14.36 12.45
N GLY A 63 2.76 -15.52 11.89
CA GLY A 63 3.58 -16.16 10.86
C GLY A 63 3.52 -15.41 9.52
N LEU A 64 2.33 -14.95 9.12
CA LEU A 64 2.14 -14.14 7.92
C LEU A 64 2.84 -12.78 8.05
N ASP A 65 2.68 -12.09 9.18
CA ASP A 65 3.32 -10.80 9.43
C ASP A 65 4.86 -10.92 9.39
N LYS A 66 5.40 -12.02 9.93
CA LYS A 66 6.83 -12.32 9.87
C LYS A 66 7.33 -12.64 8.46
N LEU A 67 6.49 -13.23 7.61
CA LEU A 67 6.80 -13.51 6.21
C LEU A 67 6.71 -12.24 5.34
N GLN A 68 5.85 -11.29 5.69
CA GLN A 68 5.78 -9.99 5.03
C GLN A 68 6.99 -9.10 5.35
N ASP A 69 7.52 -9.17 6.58
CA ASP A 69 8.73 -8.45 6.98
C ASP A 69 10.01 -8.99 6.32
N THR A 70 10.03 -10.30 5.97
CA THR A 70 11.21 -10.95 5.35
C THR A 70 11.29 -10.78 3.83
N GLN A 71 10.30 -10.15 3.18
CA GLN A 71 10.28 -9.94 1.72
C GLN A 71 10.36 -8.47 1.30
N GLN A 72 10.81 -7.58 2.16
CA GLN A 72 11.17 -6.24 1.73
C GLN A 72 12.49 -6.30 0.94
N VAL A 73 12.37 -6.50 -0.38
CA VAL A 73 13.45 -6.14 -1.29
C VAL A 73 13.80 -4.69 -0.98
N PRO A 74 15.06 -4.37 -0.63
CA PRO A 74 15.41 -3.00 -0.30
C PRO A 74 15.05 -2.10 -1.48
N VAL A 75 14.09 -1.21 -1.25
CA VAL A 75 13.65 -0.22 -2.24
C VAL A 75 14.86 0.66 -2.56
N LYS A 76 15.23 0.74 -3.82
CA LYS A 76 16.27 1.64 -4.32
C LYS A 76 15.64 2.68 -5.23
N VAL A 77 16.09 3.91 -5.11
CA VAL A 77 15.68 5.01 -5.97
C VAL A 77 16.90 5.67 -6.61
N GLU A 78 16.74 6.07 -7.85
CA GLU A 78 17.74 6.77 -8.63
C GLU A 78 17.21 8.15 -9.00
N GLU A 79 18.05 9.18 -8.88
CA GLU A 79 17.64 10.53 -9.22
C GLU A 79 17.28 10.63 -10.71
N GLY A 80 16.21 11.39 -11.02
CA GLY A 80 15.73 11.55 -12.39
C GLY A 80 14.80 10.46 -12.90
N ARG A 81 14.67 9.33 -12.22
CA ARG A 81 13.70 8.30 -12.61
C ARG A 81 12.27 8.64 -12.17
N ALA A 82 11.30 8.08 -12.89
CA ALA A 82 9.88 8.18 -12.58
C ALA A 82 9.48 7.08 -11.58
N TYR A 83 8.68 7.45 -10.57
CA TYR A 83 8.13 6.54 -9.58
C TYR A 83 6.70 6.95 -9.26
N THR A 84 5.82 5.97 -8.97
CA THR A 84 4.43 6.21 -8.56
C THR A 84 4.06 5.45 -7.30
N GLY A 85 4.83 4.42 -6.93
CA GLY A 85 4.58 3.59 -5.76
C GLY A 85 4.90 4.32 -4.44
N LYS A 86 4.19 3.93 -3.37
CA LYS A 86 4.34 4.55 -2.04
C LYS A 86 5.77 4.52 -1.52
N ALA A 87 6.40 3.35 -1.56
CA ALA A 87 7.73 3.16 -0.97
C ALA A 87 8.80 3.93 -1.74
N GLU A 88 8.77 3.86 -3.08
CA GLU A 88 9.74 4.53 -3.93
C GLU A 88 9.61 6.05 -3.87
N VAL A 89 8.37 6.58 -3.94
CA VAL A 89 8.14 8.04 -3.88
C VAL A 89 8.53 8.58 -2.50
N ALA A 90 8.19 7.88 -1.41
CA ALA A 90 8.57 8.29 -0.06
C ALA A 90 10.11 8.31 0.10
N LEU A 91 10.79 7.25 -0.31
CA LEU A 91 12.25 7.16 -0.26
C LEU A 91 12.91 8.23 -1.15
N TYR A 92 12.34 8.48 -2.35
CA TYR A 92 12.85 9.51 -3.26
C TYR A 92 12.78 10.91 -2.62
N ILE A 93 11.63 11.25 -2.01
CA ILE A 93 11.46 12.54 -1.32
C ILE A 93 12.43 12.63 -0.13
N HIS A 94 12.54 11.57 0.66
CA HIS A 94 13.45 11.51 1.80
C HIS A 94 14.93 11.70 1.39
N THR A 95 15.34 11.10 0.28
CA THR A 95 16.72 11.10 -0.20
C THR A 95 17.09 12.40 -0.93
N PHE A 96 16.19 12.87 -1.84
CA PHE A 96 16.50 13.96 -2.75
C PHE A 96 15.78 15.28 -2.42
N HIS A 97 14.92 15.31 -1.40
CA HIS A 97 14.13 16.47 -0.95
C HIS A 97 13.25 17.10 -2.04
N LYS A 98 12.89 16.31 -3.05
CA LYS A 98 12.03 16.70 -4.19
C LYS A 98 11.21 15.52 -4.69
N LEU A 99 10.20 15.80 -5.50
CA LEU A 99 9.43 14.76 -6.19
C LEU A 99 10.20 14.20 -7.40
N PRO A 100 9.93 12.94 -7.79
CA PRO A 100 10.34 12.40 -9.09
C PRO A 100 9.84 13.25 -10.25
N GLY A 101 10.54 13.24 -11.39
CA GLY A 101 10.26 14.10 -12.55
C GLY A 101 8.95 13.81 -13.29
N ASN A 102 8.23 12.76 -12.92
CA ASN A 102 6.90 12.46 -13.45
C ASN A 102 5.77 13.18 -12.70
N PHE A 103 6.05 13.95 -11.66
CA PHE A 103 5.04 14.74 -10.96
C PHE A 103 4.95 16.15 -11.53
N ILE A 104 3.72 16.64 -11.67
CA ILE A 104 3.37 18.02 -12.04
C ILE A 104 2.29 18.55 -11.10
N THR A 105 2.31 19.86 -10.86
CA THR A 105 1.27 20.51 -10.05
C THR A 105 -0.08 20.56 -10.78
N LYS A 106 -1.15 20.75 -10.04
CA LYS A 106 -2.49 20.97 -10.62
C LYS A 106 -2.49 22.12 -11.62
N ARG A 107 -1.76 23.21 -11.30
CA ARG A 107 -1.65 24.38 -12.17
C ARG A 107 -0.90 24.07 -13.48
N GLU A 108 0.13 23.25 -13.43
CA GLU A 108 0.84 22.80 -14.64
C GLU A 108 -0.04 21.90 -15.49
N ALA A 109 -0.75 20.94 -14.88
CA ALA A 109 -1.70 20.09 -15.56
C ALA A 109 -2.83 20.91 -16.24
N GLU A 110 -3.35 21.94 -15.58
CA GLU A 110 -4.35 22.85 -16.15
C GLU A 110 -3.83 23.63 -17.36
N ARG A 111 -2.57 24.05 -17.36
CA ARG A 111 -1.94 24.68 -18.53
C ARG A 111 -1.83 23.74 -19.72
N LEU A 112 -1.76 22.42 -19.46
CA LEU A 112 -1.77 21.39 -20.49
C LEU A 112 -3.21 21.03 -20.96
N GLY A 113 -4.24 21.64 -20.34
CA GLY A 113 -5.63 21.44 -20.72
C GLY A 113 -6.45 20.56 -19.76
N TRP A 114 -5.86 20.10 -18.66
CA TRP A 114 -6.60 19.31 -17.68
C TRP A 114 -7.65 20.17 -16.95
N LYS A 115 -8.90 19.71 -16.97
CA LYS A 115 -10.04 20.45 -16.38
C LYS A 115 -10.40 19.98 -14.96
N ARG A 116 -9.46 19.33 -14.24
CA ARG A 116 -9.68 18.68 -12.92
C ARG A 116 -10.77 17.59 -12.92
N LYS A 117 -11.33 17.28 -14.06
CA LYS A 117 -12.27 16.18 -14.31
C LYS A 117 -11.66 15.29 -15.39
N GLY A 118 -12.04 14.01 -15.39
CA GLY A 118 -11.45 13.05 -16.29
C GLY A 118 -10.03 12.62 -15.90
N THR A 119 -9.37 11.93 -16.81
CA THR A 119 -8.03 11.41 -16.59
C THR A 119 -6.96 12.46 -16.91
N LEU A 120 -5.88 12.47 -16.14
CA LEU A 120 -4.72 13.30 -16.41
C LEU A 120 -3.98 12.85 -17.69
N ASP A 121 -4.03 11.55 -18.01
CA ASP A 121 -3.31 10.97 -19.14
C ASP A 121 -3.75 11.52 -20.49
N GLU A 122 -4.95 12.08 -20.63
CA GLU A 122 -5.41 12.72 -21.86
C GLU A 122 -4.56 13.93 -22.26
N VAL A 123 -3.99 14.62 -21.26
CA VAL A 123 -3.23 15.88 -21.48
C VAL A 123 -1.77 15.78 -21.06
N ALA A 124 -1.45 14.85 -20.17
CA ALA A 124 -0.12 14.64 -19.62
C ALA A 124 0.17 13.14 -19.38
N PRO A 125 0.36 12.34 -20.45
CA PRO A 125 0.61 10.91 -20.35
C PRO A 125 1.81 10.60 -19.45
N GLY A 126 1.64 9.61 -18.55
CA GLY A 126 2.68 9.17 -17.62
C GLY A 126 3.01 10.16 -16.51
N LYS A 127 2.24 11.22 -16.34
CA LYS A 127 2.40 12.17 -15.23
C LYS A 127 1.43 11.85 -14.10
N SER A 128 1.81 12.29 -12.90
CA SER A 128 1.00 12.24 -11.68
C SER A 128 0.88 13.65 -11.09
N ILE A 129 -0.21 13.93 -10.39
CA ILE A 129 -0.35 15.23 -9.70
C ILE A 129 0.49 15.23 -8.43
N GLY A 130 1.29 16.29 -8.25
CA GLY A 130 2.08 16.47 -7.03
C GLY A 130 2.86 17.78 -7.01
N GLY A 131 3.26 18.17 -5.78
CA GLY A 131 3.99 19.42 -5.55
C GLY A 131 3.12 20.61 -5.16
N ASP A 132 1.80 20.45 -5.15
CA ASP A 132 0.87 21.46 -4.64
C ASP A 132 0.98 21.58 -3.11
N ARG A 133 0.68 22.79 -2.59
CA ARG A 133 0.68 23.07 -1.16
C ARG A 133 -0.45 22.29 -0.46
N TYR A 134 -0.13 21.64 0.65
CA TYR A 134 -1.09 21.08 1.60
C TYR A 134 -1.21 22.00 2.81
N GLY A 135 -2.44 22.44 3.14
CA GLY A 135 -2.66 23.48 4.13
C GLY A 135 -2.55 23.05 5.59
N ASN A 136 -2.72 21.76 5.90
CA ASN A 136 -2.77 21.20 7.27
C ASN A 136 -3.69 22.01 8.22
N TYR A 137 -4.82 22.53 7.71
CA TYR A 137 -5.74 23.41 8.47
C TYR A 137 -6.36 22.70 9.66
N GLU A 138 -6.53 21.40 9.61
CA GLU A 138 -7.09 20.56 10.66
C GLU A 138 -6.03 20.17 11.72
N GLY A 139 -4.77 20.58 11.53
CA GLY A 139 -3.69 20.30 12.49
C GLY A 139 -3.32 18.83 12.65
N ARG A 140 -3.67 17.96 11.68
CA ARG A 140 -3.41 16.51 11.76
C ARG A 140 -1.94 16.14 11.65
N LEU A 141 -1.14 17.00 11.04
CA LEU A 141 0.31 16.85 10.92
C LEU A 141 1.02 17.81 11.86
N PRO A 142 2.23 17.45 12.36
CA PRO A 142 2.96 18.27 13.31
C PRO A 142 3.25 19.68 12.79
N GLN A 143 2.89 20.69 13.56
CA GLN A 143 3.15 22.09 13.26
C GLN A 143 4.50 22.53 13.83
N LYS A 144 5.20 23.39 13.11
CA LYS A 144 6.45 24.04 13.50
C LYS A 144 6.60 25.34 12.74
N GLU A 145 7.18 26.35 13.34
CA GLU A 145 7.49 27.61 12.66
C GLU A 145 8.35 27.36 11.42
N GLY A 146 8.03 27.99 10.30
CA GLY A 146 8.70 27.81 9.02
C GLY A 146 8.41 26.51 8.28
N ARG A 147 7.65 25.57 8.88
CA ARG A 147 7.26 24.33 8.21
C ARG A 147 6.14 24.58 7.21
N SER A 148 6.35 24.07 6.00
CA SER A 148 5.34 24.03 4.95
C SER A 148 5.18 22.61 4.44
N TRP A 149 3.99 22.29 3.95
CA TRP A 149 3.63 20.98 3.47
C TRP A 149 3.26 21.01 1.99
N LYS A 150 3.64 19.95 1.28
CA LYS A 150 3.23 19.66 -0.09
C LYS A 150 2.64 18.27 -0.16
N GLU A 151 1.83 18.02 -1.19
CA GLU A 151 1.19 16.72 -1.42
C GLU A 151 1.50 16.15 -2.79
N CYS A 152 1.36 14.84 -2.95
CA CYS A 152 1.39 14.17 -4.24
C CYS A 152 0.51 12.92 -4.24
N ASP A 153 -0.02 12.56 -5.40
CA ASP A 153 -0.78 11.34 -5.64
C ASP A 153 0.13 10.13 -5.59
N ILE A 154 -0.38 9.00 -5.10
CA ILE A 154 0.36 7.74 -5.02
C ILE A 154 -0.38 6.66 -5.79
N GLY A 155 0.38 5.87 -6.58
CA GLY A 155 -0.14 4.75 -7.33
C GLY A 155 -1.01 5.13 -8.52
N TYR A 156 -0.94 6.37 -9.01
CA TYR A 156 -1.65 6.77 -10.21
C TYR A 156 -1.03 6.11 -11.45
N GLN A 157 -1.85 5.42 -12.22
CA GLN A 157 -1.47 4.71 -13.44
C GLN A 157 -2.48 4.99 -14.57
N GLY A 158 -3.07 6.19 -14.57
CA GLY A 158 -4.16 6.55 -15.47
C GLY A 158 -5.54 6.38 -14.84
N GLY A 159 -6.57 6.91 -15.50
CA GLY A 159 -7.95 6.88 -15.04
C GLY A 159 -8.24 7.90 -13.92
N SER A 160 -9.14 7.54 -13.02
CA SER A 160 -9.52 8.40 -11.90
C SER A 160 -8.47 8.43 -10.81
N ARG A 161 -8.22 9.60 -10.25
CA ARG A 161 -7.38 9.76 -9.05
C ARG A 161 -8.12 9.18 -7.83
N ASP A 162 -7.42 8.39 -7.04
CA ASP A 162 -7.95 7.83 -5.79
C ASP A 162 -7.62 8.69 -4.56
N ALA A 163 -7.82 8.14 -3.36
CA ALA A 163 -7.60 8.84 -2.09
C ALA A 163 -6.15 8.81 -1.59
N ARG A 164 -5.25 8.01 -2.20
CA ARG A 164 -3.88 7.78 -1.72
C ARG A 164 -2.98 8.97 -1.99
N ARG A 165 -2.34 9.49 -0.92
CA ARG A 165 -1.41 10.63 -1.01
C ARG A 165 -0.17 10.42 -0.16
N ILE A 166 0.91 11.07 -0.56
CA ILE A 166 2.00 11.42 0.34
C ILE A 166 1.93 12.92 0.60
N VAL A 167 2.06 13.30 1.87
CA VAL A 167 2.23 14.69 2.31
C VAL A 167 3.62 14.81 2.93
N TYR A 168 4.40 15.76 2.47
CA TYR A 168 5.78 15.92 2.89
C TYR A 168 6.13 17.37 3.21
N SER A 169 7.01 17.56 4.19
CA SER A 169 7.41 18.90 4.65
C SER A 169 8.74 19.34 4.04
N ASN A 170 8.97 20.65 4.06
CA ASN A 170 10.24 21.25 3.67
C ASN A 170 11.40 20.90 4.62
N ASP A 171 11.11 20.39 5.82
CA ASP A 171 12.09 19.96 6.83
C ASP A 171 12.22 18.43 6.97
N GLY A 172 11.76 17.67 5.96
CA GLY A 172 12.11 16.25 5.77
C GLY A 172 11.12 15.24 6.32
N LEU A 173 9.97 15.65 6.89
CA LEU A 173 8.92 14.71 7.30
C LEU A 173 8.14 14.21 6.07
N VAL A 174 7.82 12.91 6.05
CA VAL A 174 7.04 12.28 5.00
C VAL A 174 5.94 11.43 5.61
N TYR A 175 4.70 11.70 5.25
CA TYR A 175 3.51 11.00 5.72
C TYR A 175 2.69 10.44 4.56
N TYR A 176 2.05 9.32 4.79
CA TYR A 176 1.13 8.67 3.85
C TYR A 176 -0.30 8.67 4.40
N THR A 177 -1.26 8.82 3.51
CA THR A 177 -2.69 8.63 3.75
C THR A 177 -3.29 7.80 2.61
N ASP A 178 -4.25 6.93 2.91
CA ASP A 178 -5.04 6.17 1.94
C ASP A 178 -6.54 6.49 2.01
N ASP A 179 -6.93 7.36 2.93
CA ASP A 179 -8.31 7.75 3.24
C ASP A 179 -8.58 9.24 2.99
N HIS A 180 -7.84 9.84 2.05
CA HIS A 180 -7.99 11.26 1.66
C HIS A 180 -7.83 12.21 2.86
N TYR A 181 -6.71 12.08 3.58
CA TYR A 181 -6.25 12.93 4.70
C TYR A 181 -7.00 12.77 6.02
N GLN A 182 -7.82 11.71 6.20
CA GLN A 182 -8.49 11.45 7.49
C GLN A 182 -7.49 10.93 8.53
N SER A 183 -6.55 10.10 8.10
CA SER A 183 -5.46 9.59 8.94
C SER A 183 -4.12 9.64 8.22
N PHE A 184 -3.03 9.59 8.99
CA PHE A 184 -1.68 9.66 8.46
C PHE A 184 -0.76 8.64 9.13
N THR A 185 0.02 7.94 8.32
CA THR A 185 1.13 7.09 8.76
C THR A 185 2.44 7.79 8.43
N ARG A 186 3.30 8.00 9.44
CA ARG A 186 4.64 8.55 9.21
C ARG A 186 5.51 7.50 8.53
N LEU A 187 6.20 7.91 7.46
CA LEU A 187 7.16 7.07 6.72
C LEU A 187 8.62 7.48 7.01
N TYR A 188 8.88 8.79 7.11
CA TYR A 188 10.18 9.38 7.47
C TYR A 188 10.00 10.59 8.38
#